data_487b24aa005bab9c630727eab75be421
#
_entry.id   487b24aa005bab9c630727eab75be421
#
_cell.length_a   1.000
_cell.length_b   1.000
_cell.length_c   1.000
_cell.angle_alpha   90.00
_cell.angle_beta   90.00
_cell.angle_gamma   90.00
#
_symmetry.space_group_name_H-M   'P 1'
#
loop_
_entity.id
_entity.type
_entity.pdbx_description
1 polymer ?
#
loop_
_entity_poly.entity_id
_entity_poly.type
_entity_poly.pdbx_seq_one_letter_code
_entity_poly.pdbx_strand_id
1 'polypeptide(L)'
;MNDMLRTILFSALLLAGAVADAQHVVTMKSGEKMNGKVESINNETLEFLYKGNKMKFPLSDIYSINFVEQSALASGESSASAPREVGEKQVTAGSYLVRYKVADRLVAKPPRIDNLTQEKGTVVVDISIDKYGHVMKAVPGAPGSTTNSEYLKTKAKQAAESALFNNVPTAPLEQKGYMIITF
;
A
#
# COMPACT_ATOMS: atom_id res chain seq x y z
N MET A 1 -63.68 32.23 -8.33
CA MET A 1 -62.55 33.07 -7.94
C MET A 1 -61.41 32.11 -7.64
N ASN A 2 -60.44 32.23 -8.29
CA ASN A 2 -59.42 31.32 -8.81
C ASN A 2 -58.37 30.96 -7.78
N ASP A 3 -58.37 29.73 -7.39
CA ASP A 3 -57.30 29.18 -6.59
C ASP A 3 -56.39 28.32 -7.46
N MET A 4 -55.27 28.90 -7.79
CA MET A 4 -54.19 28.18 -8.47
C MET A 4 -53.50 27.26 -7.48
N LEU A 5 -53.89 26.02 -7.55
CA LEU A 5 -53.21 24.93 -6.85
C LEU A 5 -51.86 24.67 -7.53
N ARG A 6 -50.81 25.28 -7.02
CA ARG A 6 -49.41 25.03 -7.44
C ARG A 6 -48.99 23.69 -6.86
N THR A 7 -49.09 22.69 -7.68
CA THR A 7 -48.52 21.36 -7.44
C THR A 7 -47.00 21.47 -7.49
N ILE A 8 -46.38 21.52 -6.31
CA ILE A 8 -44.94 21.39 -6.19
C ILE A 8 -44.58 19.92 -6.35
N LEU A 9 -44.10 19.57 -7.52
CA LEU A 9 -43.57 18.26 -7.83
C LEU A 9 -42.21 18.13 -7.14
N PHE A 10 -42.19 17.55 -5.94
CA PHE A 10 -40.94 17.15 -5.30
C PHE A 10 -40.36 15.95 -6.06
N SER A 11 -39.46 16.25 -6.98
CA SER A 11 -38.61 15.24 -7.59
C SER A 11 -37.61 14.74 -6.55
N ALA A 12 -37.97 13.65 -5.86
CA ALA A 12 -37.04 12.92 -5.03
C ALA A 12 -36.02 12.23 -5.95
N LEU A 13 -34.89 12.91 -6.16
CA LEU A 13 -33.72 12.31 -6.80
C LEU A 13 -33.16 11.27 -5.82
N LEU A 14 -33.53 10.01 -6.01
CA LEU A 14 -32.89 8.88 -5.38
C LEU A 14 -31.43 8.85 -5.87
N LEU A 15 -30.50 9.39 -5.09
CA LEU A 15 -29.10 9.05 -5.22
C LEU A 15 -28.96 7.57 -4.80
N ALA A 16 -28.99 6.68 -5.78
CA ALA A 16 -28.50 5.33 -5.61
C ALA A 16 -26.97 5.44 -5.39
N GLY A 17 -26.55 5.50 -4.13
CA GLY A 17 -25.18 5.37 -3.76
C GLY A 17 -24.69 4.00 -4.21
N ALA A 18 -23.88 3.96 -5.27
CA ALA A 18 -23.11 2.78 -5.61
C ALA A 18 -22.16 2.50 -4.44
N VAL A 19 -22.47 1.55 -3.59
CA VAL A 19 -21.52 0.97 -2.64
C VAL A 19 -20.48 0.23 -3.48
N ALA A 20 -19.34 0.87 -3.68
CA ALA A 20 -18.20 0.22 -4.29
C ALA A 20 -17.69 -0.81 -3.28
N ASP A 21 -18.01 -2.08 -3.51
CA ASP A 21 -17.49 -3.18 -2.72
C ASP A 21 -15.97 -3.30 -2.91
N ALA A 22 -15.23 -3.29 -1.82
CA ALA A 22 -13.79 -3.55 -1.84
C ALA A 22 -13.54 -4.96 -2.39
N GLN A 23 -12.96 -5.04 -3.58
CA GLN A 23 -12.64 -6.32 -4.21
C GLN A 23 -11.23 -6.74 -3.83
N HIS A 24 -11.13 -7.92 -3.21
CA HIS A 24 -9.85 -8.56 -2.90
C HIS A 24 -9.49 -9.56 -4.00
N VAL A 25 -8.21 -9.76 -4.24
CA VAL A 25 -7.73 -10.75 -5.20
C VAL A 25 -7.17 -11.95 -4.45
N VAL A 26 -7.80 -13.10 -4.60
CA VAL A 26 -7.31 -14.37 -4.07
C VAL A 26 -6.63 -15.14 -5.20
N THR A 27 -5.38 -15.53 -4.99
CA THR A 27 -4.62 -16.39 -5.90
C THR A 27 -4.49 -17.76 -5.27
N MET A 28 -4.97 -18.78 -5.97
CA MET A 28 -4.87 -20.16 -5.54
C MET A 28 -3.49 -20.75 -5.88
N LYS A 29 -3.05 -21.80 -5.20
CA LYS A 29 -1.83 -22.54 -5.56
C LYS A 29 -1.88 -23.17 -6.96
N SER A 30 -3.09 -23.40 -7.49
CA SER A 30 -3.30 -23.80 -8.89
C SER A 30 -2.95 -22.70 -9.90
N GLY A 31 -2.70 -21.46 -9.45
CA GLY A 31 -2.48 -20.30 -10.31
C GLY A 31 -3.76 -19.54 -10.69
N GLU A 32 -4.93 -20.04 -10.30
CA GLU A 32 -6.20 -19.36 -10.55
C GLU A 32 -6.30 -18.10 -9.70
N LYS A 33 -6.79 -17.00 -10.32
CA LYS A 33 -7.03 -15.72 -9.64
C LYS A 33 -8.52 -15.41 -9.62
N MET A 34 -9.03 -15.12 -8.43
CA MET A 34 -10.44 -14.76 -8.21
C MET A 34 -10.53 -13.37 -7.60
N ASN A 35 -11.38 -12.52 -8.19
CA ASN A 35 -11.70 -11.20 -7.67
C ASN A 35 -13.03 -11.25 -6.95
N GLY A 36 -13.06 -10.91 -5.67
CA GLY A 36 -14.26 -10.95 -4.85
C GLY A 36 -14.01 -10.31 -3.49
N LYS A 37 -14.89 -10.57 -2.53
CA LYS A 37 -14.80 -10.02 -1.18
C LYS A 37 -14.42 -11.11 -0.17
N VAL A 38 -13.38 -10.91 0.59
CA VAL A 38 -13.08 -11.73 1.77
C VAL A 38 -14.06 -11.36 2.86
N GLU A 39 -14.87 -12.31 3.31
CA GLU A 39 -15.82 -12.12 4.40
C GLU A 39 -15.19 -12.48 5.76
N SER A 40 -14.51 -13.60 5.84
CA SER A 40 -13.81 -14.00 7.06
C SER A 40 -12.68 -14.99 6.77
N ILE A 41 -11.75 -15.07 7.70
CA ILE A 41 -10.70 -16.10 7.74
C ILE A 41 -10.76 -16.74 9.12
N ASN A 42 -11.24 -17.98 9.20
CA ASN A 42 -11.41 -18.70 10.45
C ASN A 42 -10.92 -20.15 10.30
N ASN A 43 -10.22 -20.66 11.31
CA ASN A 43 -9.86 -22.08 11.42
C ASN A 43 -9.32 -22.68 10.11
N GLU A 44 -8.30 -22.05 9.52
CA GLU A 44 -7.67 -22.48 8.28
C GLU A 44 -8.59 -22.45 7.03
N THR A 45 -9.73 -21.75 7.12
CA THR A 45 -10.70 -21.62 6.02
C THR A 45 -10.92 -20.15 5.70
N LEU A 46 -10.85 -19.80 4.42
CA LEU A 46 -11.23 -18.51 3.86
C LEU A 46 -12.69 -18.57 3.42
N GLU A 47 -13.53 -17.68 3.93
CA GLU A 47 -14.85 -17.40 3.39
C GLU A 47 -14.77 -16.24 2.40
N PHE A 48 -15.13 -16.51 1.16
CA PHE A 48 -14.94 -15.59 0.05
C PHE A 48 -16.21 -15.45 -0.77
N LEU A 49 -16.63 -14.21 -1.00
CA LEU A 49 -17.79 -13.91 -1.85
C LEU A 49 -17.30 -13.67 -3.28
N TYR A 50 -17.58 -14.63 -4.16
CA TYR A 50 -17.22 -14.58 -5.57
C TYR A 50 -18.47 -14.49 -6.44
N LYS A 51 -18.61 -13.40 -7.21
CA LYS A 51 -19.78 -13.16 -8.07
C LYS A 51 -21.13 -13.35 -7.35
N GLY A 52 -21.21 -12.91 -6.09
CA GLY A 52 -22.42 -13.02 -5.27
C GLY A 52 -22.63 -14.37 -4.57
N ASN A 53 -21.76 -15.35 -4.79
CA ASN A 53 -21.83 -16.66 -4.13
C ASN A 53 -20.77 -16.77 -3.03
N LYS A 54 -21.19 -17.26 -1.85
CA LYS A 54 -20.25 -17.55 -0.76
C LYS A 54 -19.53 -18.86 -1.03
N MET A 55 -18.21 -18.80 -1.07
CA MET A 55 -17.34 -19.96 -1.25
C MET A 55 -16.40 -20.09 -0.05
N LYS A 56 -16.05 -21.33 0.27
CA LYS A 56 -15.09 -21.64 1.35
C LYS A 56 -13.89 -22.33 0.73
N PHE A 57 -12.71 -21.80 1.03
CA PHE A 57 -11.45 -22.38 0.57
C PHE A 57 -10.54 -22.66 1.77
N PRO A 58 -9.91 -23.83 1.85
CA PRO A 58 -8.88 -24.05 2.84
C PRO A 58 -7.69 -23.14 2.55
N LEU A 59 -7.11 -22.53 3.59
CA LEU A 59 -5.92 -21.67 3.44
C LEU A 59 -4.74 -22.43 2.85
N SER A 60 -4.71 -23.75 3.01
CA SER A 60 -3.71 -24.63 2.38
C SER A 60 -3.66 -24.53 0.86
N ASP A 61 -4.78 -24.21 0.21
CA ASP A 61 -4.90 -24.13 -1.25
C ASP A 61 -4.67 -22.72 -1.79
N ILE A 62 -4.51 -21.75 -0.88
CA ILE A 62 -4.31 -20.35 -1.21
C ILE A 62 -2.83 -20.05 -1.27
N TYR A 63 -2.39 -19.42 -2.36
CA TYR A 63 -1.04 -18.91 -2.52
C TYR A 63 -0.90 -17.50 -1.94
N SER A 64 -1.86 -16.62 -2.23
CA SER A 64 -1.86 -15.25 -1.70
C SER A 64 -3.24 -14.63 -1.70
N ILE A 65 -3.48 -13.75 -0.74
CA ILE A 65 -4.67 -12.89 -0.68
C ILE A 65 -4.20 -11.45 -0.75
N ASN A 66 -4.64 -10.73 -1.79
CA ASN A 66 -4.34 -9.32 -1.96
C ASN A 66 -5.57 -8.52 -1.53
N PHE A 67 -5.48 -7.88 -0.37
CA PHE A 67 -6.53 -7.01 0.14
C PHE A 67 -6.41 -5.65 -0.55
N VAL A 68 -7.34 -5.34 -1.45
CA VAL A 68 -7.48 -3.98 -1.97
C VAL A 68 -8.26 -3.20 -0.92
N GLU A 69 -7.57 -2.51 -0.03
CA GLU A 69 -8.21 -1.57 0.87
C GLU A 69 -8.77 -0.41 0.05
N GLN A 70 -10.10 -0.42 -0.11
CA GLN A 70 -10.81 0.78 -0.48
C GLN A 70 -10.92 1.62 0.80
N SER A 71 -10.02 2.56 0.97
CA SER A 71 -10.13 3.59 2.00
C SER A 71 -11.36 4.46 1.69
N ALA A 72 -12.50 4.05 2.21
CA ALA A 72 -13.69 4.87 2.31
C ALA A 72 -14.00 5.09 3.79
N LEU A 73 -13.70 6.29 4.25
CA LEU A 73 -14.37 7.01 5.33
C LEU A 73 -14.31 6.40 6.75
N ALA A 74 -13.22 6.62 7.44
CA ALA A 74 -13.28 6.94 8.86
C ALA A 74 -12.19 7.97 9.19
N SER A 75 -12.63 9.20 9.30
CA SER A 75 -12.16 10.29 10.18
C SER A 75 -10.69 10.29 10.62
N GLY A 76 -9.95 11.27 10.17
CA GLY A 76 -8.83 11.80 10.92
C GLY A 76 -7.49 11.65 10.22
N GLU A 77 -7.04 12.76 9.70
CA GLU A 77 -5.68 13.10 9.27
C GLU A 77 -5.21 12.49 7.94
N SER A 78 -5.45 13.32 6.95
CA SER A 78 -4.87 13.30 5.61
C SER A 78 -3.33 13.25 5.68
N SER A 79 -2.79 12.05 5.64
CA SER A 79 -1.44 11.87 5.13
C SER A 79 -1.59 11.72 3.62
N ALA A 80 -1.33 12.79 2.88
CA ALA A 80 -1.30 12.76 1.43
C ALA A 80 -0.19 11.82 0.97
N SER A 81 -0.50 10.55 0.87
CA SER A 81 0.41 9.58 0.25
C SER A 81 0.42 9.85 -1.25
N ALA A 82 1.59 10.18 -1.77
CA ALA A 82 1.82 10.32 -3.21
C ALA A 82 1.22 9.12 -3.99
N PRO A 83 0.75 9.33 -5.23
CA PRO A 83 0.19 8.27 -6.06
C PRO A 83 1.13 7.07 -6.12
N ARG A 84 0.59 5.86 -6.04
CA ARG A 84 1.39 4.64 -6.16
C ARG A 84 1.77 4.41 -7.62
N GLU A 85 3.05 4.21 -7.86
CA GLU A 85 3.52 3.79 -9.17
C GLU A 85 3.36 2.27 -9.36
N VAL A 86 3.12 1.85 -10.61
CA VAL A 86 3.07 0.43 -10.96
C VAL A 86 4.40 -0.23 -10.60
N GLY A 87 4.32 -1.33 -9.83
CA GLY A 87 5.52 -2.06 -9.36
C GLY A 87 6.07 -1.61 -8.01
N GLU A 88 5.47 -0.63 -7.35
CA GLU A 88 5.78 -0.34 -5.94
C GLU A 88 5.37 -1.49 -5.04
N LYS A 89 6.27 -1.82 -4.13
CA LYS A 89 6.09 -2.80 -3.07
C LYS A 89 6.04 -2.09 -1.72
N GLN A 90 5.54 -2.78 -0.71
CA GLN A 90 5.33 -2.22 0.62
C GLN A 90 5.89 -3.16 1.67
N VAL A 91 6.47 -2.60 2.72
CA VAL A 91 6.94 -3.32 3.91
C VAL A 91 6.65 -2.51 5.15
N THR A 92 6.32 -3.20 6.24
CA THR A 92 6.14 -2.57 7.55
C THR A 92 7.46 -2.55 8.32
N ALA A 93 7.83 -1.41 8.88
CA ALA A 93 9.04 -1.19 9.65
C ALA A 93 8.65 -0.62 11.04
N GLY A 94 8.40 -1.48 12.01
CA GLY A 94 7.79 -1.08 13.28
C GLY A 94 6.37 -0.58 13.07
N SER A 95 6.08 0.67 13.47
CA SER A 95 4.80 1.35 13.23
C SER A 95 4.73 2.10 11.90
N TYR A 96 5.81 2.09 11.11
CA TYR A 96 5.91 2.85 9.88
C TYR A 96 5.66 1.98 8.66
N LEU A 97 4.98 2.57 7.68
CA LEU A 97 4.76 1.98 6.38
C LEU A 97 5.79 2.51 5.40
N VAL A 98 6.57 1.61 4.81
CA VAL A 98 7.59 1.95 3.83
C VAL A 98 7.20 1.37 2.49
N ARG A 99 7.11 2.23 1.48
CA ARG A 99 6.95 1.82 0.08
C ARG A 99 8.30 1.86 -0.60
N TYR A 100 8.53 0.98 -1.55
CA TYR A 100 9.79 0.95 -2.29
C TYR A 100 9.60 0.38 -3.70
N LYS A 101 10.48 0.79 -4.59
CA LYS A 101 10.55 0.25 -5.94
C LYS A 101 12.00 0.03 -6.31
N VAL A 102 12.35 -1.23 -6.42
CA VAL A 102 13.62 -1.71 -7.00
C VAL A 102 13.27 -2.90 -7.87
N ALA A 103 13.74 -2.92 -9.11
CA ALA A 103 13.42 -3.96 -10.08
C ALA A 103 13.83 -5.33 -9.54
N ASP A 104 12.89 -6.28 -9.54
CA ASP A 104 13.09 -7.68 -9.15
C ASP A 104 13.71 -7.91 -7.76
N ARG A 105 13.56 -6.94 -6.86
CA ARG A 105 14.05 -7.03 -5.48
C ARG A 105 12.92 -6.99 -4.48
N LEU A 106 13.11 -7.75 -3.41
CA LEU A 106 12.27 -7.76 -2.23
C LEU A 106 13.09 -7.36 -1.01
N VAL A 107 12.50 -6.65 -0.09
CA VAL A 107 13.13 -6.37 1.20
C VAL A 107 13.15 -7.66 2.02
N ALA A 108 14.35 -8.13 2.33
CA ALA A 108 14.60 -9.29 3.19
C ALA A 108 14.64 -8.89 4.66
N LYS A 109 15.19 -7.68 4.96
CA LYS A 109 15.18 -7.10 6.30
C LYS A 109 14.62 -5.69 6.22
N PRO A 110 13.50 -5.39 6.90
CA PRO A 110 12.90 -4.07 6.91
C PRO A 110 13.87 -2.99 7.41
N PRO A 111 13.73 -1.75 6.93
CA PRO A 111 14.50 -0.64 7.42
C PRO A 111 14.24 -0.40 8.92
N ARG A 112 15.23 0.09 9.64
CA ARG A 112 15.08 0.54 11.01
C ARG A 112 14.73 2.01 11.02
N ILE A 113 13.53 2.33 11.47
CA ILE A 113 13.05 3.71 11.58
C ILE A 113 13.02 4.11 13.05
N ASP A 114 13.78 5.13 13.38
CA ASP A 114 13.85 5.71 14.71
C ASP A 114 13.56 7.21 14.60
N ASN A 115 12.30 7.57 14.91
CA ASN A 115 11.87 8.97 14.97
C ASN A 115 11.53 9.33 16.41
N LEU A 116 12.38 10.14 17.02
CA LEU A 116 12.22 10.63 18.39
C LEU A 116 11.47 11.96 18.47
N THR A 117 11.05 12.50 17.33
CA THR A 117 10.29 13.75 17.27
C THR A 117 8.83 13.48 16.88
N GLN A 118 8.00 14.51 17.04
CA GLN A 118 6.61 14.49 16.58
C GLN A 118 6.46 15.05 15.15
N GLU A 119 7.58 15.32 14.49
CA GLU A 119 7.57 15.79 13.11
C GLU A 119 7.02 14.70 12.19
N LYS A 120 6.14 15.13 11.30
CA LYS A 120 5.50 14.27 10.31
C LYS A 120 5.87 14.71 8.90
N GLY A 121 5.85 13.76 8.00
CA GLY A 121 6.08 14.03 6.58
C GLY A 121 6.55 12.79 5.84
N THR A 122 6.52 12.88 4.53
CA THR A 122 7.00 11.81 3.66
C THR A 122 8.35 12.21 3.06
N VAL A 123 9.31 11.32 3.14
CA VAL A 123 10.63 11.49 2.51
C VAL A 123 10.82 10.39 1.46
N VAL A 124 11.06 10.80 0.23
CA VAL A 124 11.50 9.90 -0.84
C VAL A 124 13.03 9.85 -0.81
N VAL A 125 13.57 8.65 -0.75
CA VAL A 125 15.00 8.38 -0.72
C VAL A 125 15.38 7.59 -1.96
N ASP A 126 16.19 8.17 -2.83
CA ASP A 126 16.81 7.44 -3.94
C ASP A 126 17.88 6.51 -3.38
N ILE A 127 17.84 5.25 -3.77
CA ILE A 127 18.77 4.23 -3.30
C ILE A 127 19.48 3.55 -4.46
N SER A 128 20.72 3.12 -4.23
CA SER A 128 21.36 2.12 -5.05
C SER A 128 21.78 0.92 -4.19
N ILE A 129 21.55 -0.27 -4.70
CA ILE A 129 21.84 -1.52 -4.02
C ILE A 129 22.78 -2.39 -4.83
N ASP A 130 23.57 -3.21 -4.13
CA ASP A 130 24.44 -4.20 -4.74
C ASP A 130 23.70 -5.52 -5.06
N LYS A 131 24.36 -6.45 -5.71
CA LYS A 131 23.82 -7.77 -6.03
C LYS A 131 23.47 -8.60 -4.77
N TYR A 132 24.13 -8.33 -3.65
CA TYR A 132 23.87 -8.99 -2.37
C TYR A 132 22.70 -8.42 -1.60
N GLY A 133 22.20 -7.25 -2.03
CA GLY A 133 21.04 -6.59 -1.44
C GLY A 133 21.37 -5.49 -0.44
N HIS A 134 22.66 -5.11 -0.29
CA HIS A 134 23.03 -4.00 0.57
C HIS A 134 22.79 -2.67 -0.12
N VAL A 135 22.29 -1.71 0.64
CA VAL A 135 22.16 -0.33 0.17
C VAL A 135 23.52 0.34 0.21
N MET A 136 24.09 0.61 -0.96
CA MET A 136 25.39 1.26 -1.10
C MET A 136 25.30 2.78 -1.02
N LYS A 137 24.17 3.33 -1.44
CA LYS A 137 23.94 4.78 -1.45
C LYS A 137 22.46 5.07 -1.17
N ALA A 138 22.21 6.09 -0.36
CA ALA A 138 20.87 6.61 -0.08
C ALA A 138 20.92 8.14 -0.13
N VAL A 139 20.07 8.74 -0.97
CA VAL A 139 19.96 10.20 -1.16
C VAL A 139 18.54 10.62 -0.82
N PRO A 140 18.27 11.23 0.34
CA PRO A 140 16.96 11.67 0.74
C PRO A 140 16.57 12.99 0.07
N GLY A 141 15.25 13.25 -0.01
CA GLY A 141 14.72 14.49 -0.55
C GLY A 141 14.47 14.44 -2.06
N ALA A 142 14.36 13.25 -2.64
CA ALA A 142 13.96 13.07 -4.03
C ALA A 142 12.53 13.61 -4.28
N PRO A 143 12.16 13.87 -5.56
CA PRO A 143 10.83 14.34 -5.94
C PRO A 143 9.72 13.46 -5.34
N GLY A 144 8.68 14.10 -4.79
CA GLY A 144 7.61 13.43 -4.05
C GLY A 144 7.77 13.50 -2.52
N SER A 145 8.88 14.02 -2.01
CA SER A 145 9.03 14.35 -0.60
C SER A 145 8.10 15.51 -0.21
N THR A 146 7.39 15.39 0.93
CA THR A 146 6.46 16.41 1.42
C THR A 146 7.04 17.26 2.55
N THR A 147 8.23 16.94 3.03
CA THR A 147 8.91 17.65 4.12
C THR A 147 10.28 18.16 3.70
N ASN A 148 10.65 19.31 4.23
CA ASN A 148 12.00 19.87 4.12
C ASN A 148 12.84 19.69 5.39
N SER A 149 12.30 19.00 6.40
CA SER A 149 13.02 18.73 7.66
C SER A 149 14.30 17.94 7.40
N GLU A 150 15.44 18.55 7.69
CA GLU A 150 16.74 17.88 7.61
C GLU A 150 16.88 16.72 8.60
N TYR A 151 16.16 16.82 9.73
CA TYR A 151 16.07 15.73 10.69
C TYR A 151 15.39 14.50 10.07
N LEU A 152 14.21 14.67 9.48
CA LEU A 152 13.47 13.56 8.85
C LEU A 152 14.24 13.02 7.62
N LYS A 153 14.89 13.87 6.84
CA LYS A 153 15.75 13.44 5.73
C LYS A 153 16.91 12.57 6.21
N THR A 154 17.57 12.99 7.31
CA THR A 154 18.66 12.21 7.90
C THR A 154 18.18 10.87 8.42
N LYS A 155 17.02 10.84 9.10
CA LYS A 155 16.42 9.60 9.59
C LYS A 155 15.99 8.68 8.46
N ALA A 156 15.42 9.22 7.39
CA ALA A 156 15.03 8.46 6.20
C ALA A 156 16.26 7.85 5.51
N LYS A 157 17.38 8.60 5.41
CA LYS A 157 18.63 8.09 4.88
C LYS A 157 19.14 6.91 5.71
N GLN A 158 19.26 7.08 7.03
CA GLN A 158 19.71 6.02 7.95
C GLN A 158 18.81 4.78 7.87
N ALA A 159 17.49 4.99 7.80
CA ALA A 159 16.53 3.91 7.64
C ALA A 159 16.77 3.14 6.33
N ALA A 160 16.89 3.84 5.21
CA ALA A 160 17.16 3.22 3.91
C ALA A 160 18.47 2.43 3.90
N GLU A 161 19.54 2.97 4.48
CA GLU A 161 20.84 2.29 4.60
C GLU A 161 20.81 1.05 5.50
N SER A 162 19.86 0.97 6.44
CA SER A 162 19.69 -0.17 7.34
C SER A 162 18.89 -1.32 6.72
N ALA A 163 18.22 -1.09 5.60
CA ALA A 163 17.46 -2.11 4.91
C ALA A 163 18.36 -3.10 4.19
N LEU A 164 17.91 -4.34 4.10
CA LEU A 164 18.55 -5.38 3.31
C LEU A 164 17.55 -5.96 2.32
N PHE A 165 17.94 -6.01 1.08
CA PHE A 165 17.17 -6.66 0.01
C PHE A 165 17.60 -8.12 -0.15
N ASN A 166 16.81 -8.89 -0.87
CA ASN A 166 17.18 -10.25 -1.22
C ASN A 166 18.43 -10.30 -2.11
N ASN A 167 19.26 -11.31 -1.92
CA ASN A 167 20.41 -11.58 -2.77
C ASN A 167 19.94 -12.11 -4.14
N VAL A 168 20.44 -11.50 -5.21
CA VAL A 168 20.22 -11.95 -6.60
C VAL A 168 21.59 -11.95 -7.32
N PRO A 169 22.29 -13.09 -7.34
CA PRO A 169 23.67 -13.18 -7.86
C PRO A 169 23.83 -12.74 -9.31
N THR A 170 22.76 -12.89 -10.10
CA THR A 170 22.71 -12.52 -11.53
C THR A 170 22.36 -11.05 -11.78
N ALA A 171 22.06 -10.30 -10.73
CA ALA A 171 21.73 -8.89 -10.86
C ALA A 171 22.95 -8.05 -11.21
N PRO A 172 22.74 -6.86 -11.80
CA PRO A 172 23.80 -5.89 -12.00
C PRO A 172 24.53 -5.55 -10.69
N LEU A 173 25.80 -5.11 -10.78
CA LEU A 173 26.61 -4.70 -9.63
C LEU A 173 25.96 -3.55 -8.86
N GLU A 174 25.20 -2.71 -9.55
CA GLU A 174 24.43 -1.62 -8.99
C GLU A 174 23.03 -1.60 -9.59
N GLN A 175 22.01 -1.60 -8.74
CA GLN A 175 20.61 -1.38 -9.12
C GLN A 175 20.06 -0.16 -8.42
N LYS A 176 19.42 0.72 -9.18
CA LYS A 176 18.78 1.93 -8.66
C LYS A 176 17.31 1.67 -8.37
N GLY A 177 16.82 2.40 -7.37
CA GLY A 177 15.43 2.42 -6.98
C GLY A 177 15.17 3.51 -5.97
N TYR A 178 14.02 3.45 -5.31
CA TYR A 178 13.69 4.40 -4.26
C TYR A 178 12.94 3.74 -3.10
N MET A 179 12.98 4.40 -1.95
CA MET A 179 12.15 4.13 -0.80
C MET A 179 11.35 5.38 -0.42
N ILE A 180 10.10 5.21 -0.05
CA ILE A 180 9.21 6.26 0.44
C ILE A 180 8.88 5.94 1.89
N ILE A 181 9.33 6.79 2.78
CA ILE A 181 9.16 6.65 4.23
C ILE A 181 8.24 7.75 4.71
N THR A 182 7.14 7.37 5.36
CA THR A 182 6.19 8.31 5.96
C THR A 182 6.34 8.24 7.48
N PHE A 183 6.66 9.42 8.07
CA PHE A 183 6.85 9.63 9.50
C PHE A 183 5.60 10.18 10.16
#